data_b20561e52337cfb35c5701d4ff9e9cd6
#
_entry.id   b20561e52337cfb35c5701d4ff9e9cd6
#
_cell.length_a   1.000
_cell.length_b   1.000
_cell.length_c   1.000
_cell.angle_alpha   90.00
_cell.angle_beta   90.00
_cell.angle_gamma   90.00
#
_symmetry.space_group_name_H-M   'P 1'
#
loop_
_entity.id
_entity.type
_entity.pdbx_description
1 polymer ?
#
loop_
_entity_poly.entity_id
_entity_poly.type
_entity_poly.pdbx_seq_one_letter_code
_entity_poly.pdbx_strand_id
1 'polypeptide(L)' 'KIALIQSTIDDIIRPGLKRDGGDAQLVDVDGDKVYVRLAGRCAGCPSAVQTLKHWVEGKLREKVSQSITVFEVK' A
#
# COMPACT_ATOMS: atom_id res chain seq x y z
N LYS A 1 -10.90 -7.38 9.28
CA LYS A 1 -10.33 -6.11 8.80
C LYS A 1 -8.92 -6.29 8.24
N ILE A 2 -8.06 -7.00 8.95
CA ILE A 2 -6.70 -7.29 8.48
C ILE A 2 -6.75 -8.15 7.21
N ALA A 3 -7.61 -9.15 7.17
CA ALA A 3 -7.77 -10.01 6.00
C ALA A 3 -8.23 -9.21 4.78
N LEU A 4 -9.10 -8.25 4.97
CA LEU A 4 -9.59 -7.40 3.88
C LEU A 4 -8.48 -6.47 3.37
N ILE A 5 -7.68 -5.94 4.27
CA ILE A 5 -6.52 -5.10 3.91
C ILE A 5 -5.52 -5.93 3.10
N GLN A 6 -5.18 -7.13 3.58
CA GLN A 6 -4.26 -8.02 2.89
C GLN A 6 -4.78 -8.40 1.51
N SER A 7 -6.05 -8.73 1.41
CA SER A 7 -6.69 -9.09 0.16
C SER A 7 -6.66 -7.93 -0.84
N THR A 8 -6.95 -6.72 -0.38
CA THR A 8 -6.91 -5.53 -1.22
C THR A 8 -5.49 -5.28 -1.76
N ILE A 9 -4.50 -5.42 -0.89
CA ILE A 9 -3.10 -5.27 -1.31
C ILE A 9 -2.75 -6.32 -2.36
N ASP A 10 -3.08 -7.58 -2.11
CA ASP A 10 -2.72 -8.67 -3.02
C ASP A 10 -3.47 -8.61 -4.35
N ASP A 11 -4.72 -8.18 -4.35
CA ASP A 11 -5.58 -8.24 -5.53
C ASP A 11 -5.54 -6.97 -6.36
N ILE A 12 -5.29 -5.83 -5.77
CA ILE A 12 -5.38 -4.53 -6.44
C ILE A 12 -4.02 -3.83 -6.48
N ILE A 13 -3.37 -3.72 -5.33
CA ILE A 13 -2.18 -2.89 -5.18
C ILE A 13 -0.95 -3.54 -5.82
N ARG A 14 -0.68 -4.78 -5.48
CA ARG A 14 0.49 -5.48 -6.03
C ARG A 14 0.44 -5.62 -7.55
N PRO A 15 -0.68 -6.06 -8.16
CA PRO A 15 -0.73 -6.15 -9.62
C PRO A 15 -0.53 -4.80 -10.31
N GLY A 16 -1.09 -3.72 -9.74
CA GLY A 16 -0.92 -2.39 -10.30
C GLY A 16 0.54 -1.92 -10.25
N LEU A 17 1.24 -2.19 -9.15
CA LEU A 17 2.64 -1.81 -9.01
C LEU A 17 3.56 -2.65 -9.86
N LYS A 18 3.27 -3.93 -10.03
CA LYS A 18 4.11 -4.84 -10.81
C LYS A 18 4.20 -4.43 -12.27
N ARG A 19 3.17 -3.78 -12.80
CA ARG A 19 3.20 -3.24 -14.17
C ARG A 19 4.32 -2.25 -14.36
N ASP A 20 4.66 -1.50 -13.33
CA ASP A 20 5.71 -0.47 -13.36
C ASP A 20 7.03 -0.96 -12.77
N GLY A 21 7.14 -2.25 -12.54
CA GLY A 21 8.36 -2.84 -11.98
C GLY A 21 8.49 -2.69 -10.47
N GLY A 22 7.40 -2.36 -9.77
CA GLY A 22 7.38 -2.23 -8.32
C GLY A 22 6.58 -3.32 -7.65
N ASP A 23 6.55 -3.27 -6.33
CA ASP A 23 5.75 -4.18 -5.50
C ASP A 23 5.49 -3.52 -4.14
N ALA A 24 4.53 -4.06 -3.41
CA ALA A 24 4.23 -3.62 -2.06
C ALA A 24 3.88 -4.83 -1.20
N GLN A 25 4.31 -4.80 0.06
CA GLN A 25 4.03 -5.86 1.03
C GLN A 25 3.40 -5.26 2.26
N LEU A 26 2.40 -5.94 2.82
CA LEU A 26 1.84 -5.58 4.10
C LEU A 26 2.81 -6.01 5.20
N VAL A 27 3.25 -5.05 6.00
CA VAL A 27 4.18 -5.33 7.10
C VAL A 27 3.41 -5.52 8.40
N ASP A 28 2.50 -4.59 8.71
CA ASP A 28 1.76 -4.64 9.95
C ASP A 28 0.50 -3.78 9.83
N VAL A 29 -0.44 -4.00 10.74
CA VAL A 29 -1.67 -3.21 10.86
C VAL A 29 -1.92 -2.94 12.34
N ASP A 30 -2.07 -1.67 12.68
CA ASP A 30 -2.39 -1.25 14.04
C ASP A 30 -3.63 -0.36 14.00
N GLY A 31 -4.80 -0.95 14.26
CA GLY A 31 -6.07 -0.25 14.13
C GLY A 31 -6.30 0.20 12.70
N ASP A 32 -6.33 1.51 12.47
CA ASP A 32 -6.46 2.10 11.15
C ASP A 32 -5.12 2.47 10.52
N LYS A 33 -4.02 2.15 11.17
CA LYS A 33 -2.67 2.40 10.66
C LYS A 33 -2.17 1.17 9.92
N VAL A 34 -1.88 1.35 8.64
CA VAL A 34 -1.42 0.26 7.77
C VAL A 34 0.03 0.53 7.41
N TYR A 35 0.89 -0.42 7.73
CA TYR A 35 2.32 -0.32 7.44
C TYR A 35 2.64 -1.19 6.24
N VAL A 36 3.17 -0.57 5.20
CA VAL A 36 3.52 -1.26 3.95
C VAL A 36 4.99 -1.02 3.62
N ARG A 37 5.57 -2.00 2.93
CA ARG A 37 6.94 -1.91 2.44
C ARG A 37 6.90 -1.89 0.92
N LEU A 38 7.45 -0.84 0.32
CA LEU A 38 7.54 -0.71 -1.12
C LEU A 38 8.85 -1.31 -1.61
N ALA A 39 8.81 -1.95 -2.77
CA ALA A 39 9.95 -2.62 -3.36
C ALA A 39 10.05 -2.32 -4.85
N GLY A 40 11.20 -2.66 -5.44
CA GLY A 40 11.45 -2.43 -6.86
C GLY A 40 11.65 -0.95 -7.18
N ARG A 41 11.19 -0.52 -8.34
CA ARG A 41 11.33 0.87 -8.77
C ARG A 41 10.66 1.86 -7.83
N CYS A 42 9.60 1.42 -7.16
CA CYS A 42 8.85 2.27 -6.24
C CYS A 42 9.66 2.70 -5.03
N ALA A 43 10.62 1.90 -4.62
CA ALA A 43 11.42 2.16 -3.42
C ALA A 43 12.56 3.16 -3.65
N GLY A 44 12.92 3.42 -4.90
CA GLY A 44 14.09 4.22 -5.22
C GLY A 44 13.84 5.70 -5.50
N CYS A 45 12.57 6.13 -5.60
CA CYS A 45 12.23 7.49 -5.97
C CYS A 45 11.33 8.14 -4.90
N PRO A 46 11.81 9.15 -4.17
CA PRO A 46 11.01 9.77 -3.10
C PRO A 46 9.67 10.33 -3.59
N SER A 47 9.64 10.94 -4.76
CA SER A 47 8.42 11.49 -5.32
C SER A 47 7.42 10.40 -5.67
N ALA A 48 7.90 9.30 -6.26
CA ALA A 48 7.05 8.17 -6.62
C ALA A 48 6.51 7.47 -5.37
N VAL A 49 7.31 7.39 -4.31
CA VAL A 49 6.89 6.77 -3.05
C VAL A 49 5.69 7.52 -2.46
N GLN A 50 5.73 8.85 -2.44
CA GLN A 50 4.61 9.63 -1.93
C GLN A 50 3.34 9.44 -2.77
N THR A 51 3.47 9.48 -4.08
CA THR A 51 2.35 9.25 -4.99
C THR A 51 1.75 7.86 -4.80
N LEU A 52 2.61 6.85 -4.70
CA LEU A 52 2.16 5.48 -4.48
C LEU A 52 1.49 5.30 -3.13
N LYS A 53 2.02 5.92 -2.10
CA LYS A 53 1.43 5.89 -0.77
C LYS A 53 0.00 6.44 -0.80
N HIS A 54 -0.20 7.58 -1.46
CA HIS A 54 -1.53 8.17 -1.61
C HIS A 54 -2.47 7.26 -2.39
N TRP A 55 -1.98 6.63 -3.45
CA TRP A 55 -2.77 5.70 -4.25
C TRP A 55 -3.18 4.48 -3.43
N VAL A 56 -2.23 3.88 -2.71
CA VAL A 56 -2.50 2.73 -1.85
C VAL A 56 -3.51 3.10 -0.76
N GLU A 57 -3.31 4.23 -0.12
CA GLU A 57 -4.21 4.73 0.91
C GLU A 57 -5.61 4.95 0.36
N GLY A 58 -5.72 5.56 -0.82
CA GLY A 58 -7.00 5.79 -1.46
C GLY A 58 -7.74 4.48 -1.76
N LYS A 59 -7.02 3.48 -2.24
CA LYS A 59 -7.62 2.17 -2.51
C LYS A 59 -8.08 1.48 -1.23
N LEU A 60 -7.27 1.53 -0.18
CA LEU A 60 -7.64 0.92 1.09
C LEU A 60 -8.81 1.66 1.75
N ARG A 61 -8.83 2.97 1.66
CA ARG A 61 -9.95 3.76 2.18
C ARG A 61 -11.26 3.43 1.46
N GLU A 62 -11.18 3.23 0.16
CA GLU A 62 -12.34 2.89 -0.65
C GLU A 62 -12.86 1.49 -0.35
N LYS A 63 -11.95 0.52 -0.15
CA LYS A 63 -12.31 -0.89 -0.03
C LYS A 63 -12.52 -1.35 1.42
N VAL A 64 -11.87 -0.72 2.37
CA VAL A 64 -11.88 -1.16 3.76
C VAL A 64 -12.54 -0.12 4.68
N SER A 65 -11.90 1.02 4.87
CA SER A 65 -12.37 2.07 5.76
C SER A 65 -11.74 3.40 5.39
N GLN A 66 -12.53 4.47 5.45
CA GLN A 66 -12.05 5.82 5.14
C GLN A 66 -11.09 6.37 6.19
N SER A 67 -11.01 5.75 7.35
CA SER A 67 -10.11 6.18 8.43
C SER A 67 -8.68 5.64 8.27
N ILE A 68 -8.45 4.78 7.29
CA ILE A 68 -7.14 4.14 7.12
C ILE A 68 -6.08 5.17 6.75
N THR A 69 -4.94 5.08 7.42
CA THR A 69 -3.72 5.84 7.10
C THR A 69 -2.63 4.85 6.76
N VAL A 70 -1.91 5.10 5.67
CA VAL A 70 -0.84 4.22 5.20
C VAL A 70 0.50 4.85 5.52
N PHE A 71 1.40 4.02 6.06
CA PHE A 71 2.78 4.40 6.35
C PHE A 71 3.73 3.49 5.59
N GLU A 72 4.80 4.06 5.05
CA GLU A 72 5.86 3.29 4.43
C GLU A 72 6.87 2.87 5.47
N VAL A 73 7.26 1.59 5.39
CA VAL A 73 8.31 1.01 6.24
C VAL A 73 9.48 0.64 5.34
N LYS A 74 10.67 1.00 5.75
CA LYS A 74 11.89 0.69 4.99
C LYS A 74 12.54 -0.63 5.42
#